data_1fbcad29b22d2b3da34c6841346458fb
#
_entry.id   1fbcad29b22d2b3da34c6841346458fb
#
_cell.length_a   1.000
_cell.length_b   1.000
_cell.length_c   1.000
_cell.angle_alpha   90.00
_cell.angle_beta   90.00
_cell.angle_gamma   90.00
#
_symmetry.space_group_name_H-M   'P 1'
#
loop_
_entity.id
_entity.type
_entity.pdbx_description
1 polymer ?
#
loop_
_entity_poly.entity_id
_entity_poly.type
_entity_poly.pdbx_seq_one_letter_code
_entity_poly.pdbx_strand_id
1 'polypeptide(L)'
;MKNPFRQQSSPVIPPEPETGLGTFGGVYTPSLLTILGVIMYLRFGWVVGNVGLFGTLIIVTLSTAITFLTSLSICAIATDRVVKAGGAYYMISRSLGIETGGAVGIPLYFAQAISVALYTIGFAESLTLTFPNLNLRLTAIITTILVAILAIASAQIAIKAQYFIMAAIALSLICLVFGSPVDPNTQIELWGAKPQNSEPFWTVFAVFFPAVTGIMAG
;
A
#
# COMPACT_ATOMS: atom_id res chain seq x y z
N MET A 1 -45.01 43.42 -24.67
CA MET A 1 -43.67 42.88 -25.01
C MET A 1 -43.13 42.13 -23.81
N LYS A 2 -43.09 40.79 -23.82
CA LYS A 2 -42.53 39.96 -22.75
C LYS A 2 -41.05 39.83 -22.99
N ASN A 3 -40.26 40.15 -21.96
CA ASN A 3 -38.78 40.10 -21.98
C ASN A 3 -38.27 38.64 -22.03
N PRO A 4 -37.60 38.18 -23.12
CA PRO A 4 -37.23 36.78 -23.30
C PRO A 4 -35.98 36.33 -22.50
N PHE A 5 -35.37 37.20 -21.70
CA PHE A 5 -34.14 36.91 -20.97
C PHE A 5 -34.34 36.74 -19.46
N ARG A 6 -35.46 36.18 -19.00
CA ARG A 6 -35.54 35.71 -17.63
C ARG A 6 -34.70 34.45 -17.49
N GLN A 7 -33.41 34.60 -17.18
CA GLN A 7 -32.58 33.50 -16.70
C GLN A 7 -33.32 32.81 -15.55
N GLN A 8 -33.82 31.61 -15.79
CA GLN A 8 -34.23 30.72 -14.74
C GLN A 8 -32.98 30.44 -13.91
N SER A 9 -32.92 31.01 -12.72
CA SER A 9 -31.95 30.62 -11.69
C SER A 9 -32.13 29.11 -11.46
N SER A 10 -31.17 28.33 -11.90
CA SER A 10 -31.12 26.91 -11.57
C SER A 10 -31.29 26.75 -10.07
N PRO A 11 -32.13 25.81 -9.60
CA PRO A 11 -32.26 25.59 -8.16
C PRO A 11 -30.86 25.30 -7.60
N VAL A 12 -30.46 26.08 -6.60
CA VAL A 12 -29.26 25.81 -5.82
C VAL A 12 -29.54 24.49 -5.09
N ILE A 13 -29.02 23.39 -5.68
CA ILE A 13 -29.03 22.09 -5.01
C ILE A 13 -28.12 22.26 -3.79
N PRO A 14 -28.64 22.10 -2.57
CA PRO A 14 -27.77 22.11 -1.39
C PRO A 14 -26.64 21.11 -1.60
N PRO A 15 -25.39 21.41 -1.21
CA PRO A 15 -24.32 20.41 -1.27
C PRO A 15 -24.78 19.19 -0.49
N GLU A 16 -24.76 18.01 -1.14
CA GLU A 16 -24.99 16.74 -0.46
C GLU A 16 -24.03 16.68 0.75
N PRO A 17 -24.49 16.22 1.91
CA PRO A 17 -23.62 16.10 3.08
C PRO A 17 -22.42 15.24 2.66
N GLU A 18 -21.22 15.79 2.86
CA GLU A 18 -19.96 15.09 2.58
C GLU A 18 -19.88 13.83 3.46
N THR A 19 -20.36 12.71 2.97
CA THR A 19 -20.26 11.40 3.62
C THR A 19 -18.89 10.76 3.39
N GLY A 20 -17.88 11.56 3.07
CA GLY A 20 -16.50 11.12 2.84
C GLY A 20 -15.77 10.80 4.14
N LEU A 21 -14.84 9.86 4.08
CA LEU A 21 -14.03 9.37 5.21
C LEU A 21 -13.00 10.39 5.73
N GLY A 22 -12.91 11.57 5.20
CA GLY A 22 -11.88 12.54 5.52
C GLY A 22 -10.46 12.07 5.13
N THR A 23 -9.51 13.01 5.10
CA THR A 23 -8.13 12.73 4.65
C THR A 23 -7.42 11.68 5.51
N PHE A 24 -7.63 11.71 6.82
CA PHE A 24 -6.95 10.78 7.73
C PHE A 24 -7.46 9.34 7.58
N GLY A 25 -8.77 9.13 7.59
CA GLY A 25 -9.35 7.78 7.49
C GLY A 25 -9.41 7.23 6.06
N GLY A 26 -9.55 8.10 5.06
CA GLY A 26 -9.73 7.69 3.66
C GLY A 26 -8.43 7.60 2.86
N VAL A 27 -7.39 8.35 3.21
CA VAL A 27 -6.14 8.39 2.44
C VAL A 27 -4.95 7.97 3.29
N TYR A 28 -4.71 8.66 4.41
CA TYR A 28 -3.51 8.45 5.22
C TYR A 28 -3.43 7.03 5.80
N THR A 29 -4.50 6.57 6.45
CA THR A 29 -4.51 5.26 7.12
C THR A 29 -4.35 4.10 6.14
N PRO A 30 -5.11 3.99 5.03
CA PRO A 30 -4.93 2.92 4.06
C PRO A 30 -3.54 2.93 3.42
N SER A 31 -3.02 4.10 3.05
CA SER A 31 -1.69 4.21 2.43
C SER A 31 -0.59 3.78 3.40
N LEU A 32 -0.66 4.23 4.67
CA LEU A 32 0.32 3.84 5.70
C LEU A 32 0.29 2.34 5.96
N LEU A 33 -0.90 1.73 6.07
CA LEU A 33 -1.04 0.30 6.28
C LEU A 33 -0.54 -0.54 5.10
N THR A 34 -0.67 -0.03 3.88
CA THR A 34 -0.16 -0.71 2.69
C THR A 34 1.37 -0.67 2.64
N ILE A 35 1.98 0.46 3.00
CA ILE A 35 3.45 0.63 3.03
C ILE A 35 4.05 -0.17 4.19
N LEU A 36 3.52 -0.02 5.41
CA LEU A 36 3.95 -0.78 6.60
C LEU A 36 3.33 -2.19 6.64
N GLY A 37 3.11 -2.76 5.48
CA GLY A 37 2.45 -4.05 5.32
C GLY A 37 3.38 -5.24 5.42
N VAL A 38 2.84 -6.38 5.03
CA VAL A 38 3.43 -7.71 5.16
C VAL A 38 4.81 -7.83 4.50
N ILE A 39 5.01 -7.17 3.35
CA ILE A 39 6.29 -7.27 2.59
C ILE A 39 7.43 -6.64 3.39
N MET A 40 7.20 -5.48 3.99
CA MET A 40 8.22 -4.83 4.82
C MET A 40 8.65 -5.74 5.97
N TYR A 41 7.71 -6.30 6.73
CA TYR A 41 8.03 -7.15 7.88
C TYR A 41 8.70 -8.48 7.48
N LEU A 42 8.23 -9.14 6.43
CA LEU A 42 8.75 -10.45 6.04
C LEU A 42 10.05 -10.37 5.23
N ARG A 43 10.24 -9.32 4.45
CA ARG A 43 11.35 -9.24 3.48
C ARG A 43 12.48 -8.31 3.89
N PHE A 44 12.27 -7.40 4.86
CA PHE A 44 13.30 -6.45 5.25
C PHE A 44 14.58 -7.12 5.78
N GLY A 45 14.43 -8.13 6.64
CA GLY A 45 15.58 -8.90 7.16
C GLY A 45 16.31 -9.65 6.04
N TRP A 46 15.59 -10.21 5.08
CA TRP A 46 16.16 -10.86 3.91
C TRP A 46 16.94 -9.86 3.03
N VAL A 47 16.41 -8.66 2.83
CA VAL A 47 17.07 -7.59 2.08
C VAL A 47 18.40 -7.22 2.74
N VAL A 48 18.39 -6.95 4.06
CA VAL A 48 19.61 -6.64 4.83
C VAL A 48 20.61 -7.78 4.73
N GLY A 49 20.18 -9.03 4.84
CA GLY A 49 21.04 -10.21 4.73
C GLY A 49 21.70 -10.39 3.36
N ASN A 50 21.07 -9.94 2.26
CA ASN A 50 21.63 -10.10 0.91
C ASN A 50 22.56 -8.96 0.49
N VAL A 51 22.23 -7.69 0.83
CA VAL A 51 22.97 -6.51 0.32
C VAL A 51 23.66 -5.73 1.42
N GLY A 52 23.55 -6.15 2.68
CA GLY A 52 24.08 -5.45 3.84
C GLY A 52 23.30 -4.18 4.17
N LEU A 53 23.69 -3.51 5.26
CA LEU A 53 23.00 -2.30 5.72
C LEU A 53 23.11 -1.16 4.70
N PHE A 54 24.28 -0.92 4.14
CA PHE A 54 24.49 0.16 3.17
C PHE A 54 23.71 -0.06 1.88
N GLY A 55 23.74 -1.28 1.34
CA GLY A 55 22.96 -1.66 0.16
C GLY A 55 21.45 -1.49 0.42
N THR A 56 20.98 -1.86 1.61
CA THR A 56 19.59 -1.66 2.02
C THR A 56 19.22 -0.19 2.08
N LEU A 57 20.06 0.68 2.63
CA LEU A 57 19.81 2.13 2.67
C LEU A 57 19.71 2.72 1.27
N ILE A 58 20.54 2.28 0.32
CA ILE A 58 20.44 2.71 -1.09
C ILE A 58 19.11 2.26 -1.69
N ILE A 59 18.71 0.99 -1.48
CA ILE A 59 17.44 0.44 -1.98
C ILE A 59 16.26 1.23 -1.41
N VAL A 60 16.24 1.45 -0.09
CA VAL A 60 15.16 2.21 0.58
C VAL A 60 15.08 3.63 0.06
N THR A 61 16.23 4.32 -0.05
CA THR A 61 16.28 5.71 -0.53
C THR A 61 15.81 5.81 -1.98
N LEU A 62 16.28 4.93 -2.85
CA LEU A 62 15.91 4.92 -4.27
C LEU A 62 14.41 4.62 -4.45
N SER A 63 13.92 3.59 -3.76
CA SER A 63 12.51 3.20 -3.79
C SER A 63 11.60 4.31 -3.29
N THR A 64 11.95 4.92 -2.15
CA THR A 64 11.20 6.03 -1.56
C THR A 64 11.23 7.27 -2.44
N ALA A 65 12.37 7.58 -3.07
CA ALA A 65 12.47 8.71 -4.00
C ALA A 65 11.55 8.56 -5.21
N ILE A 66 11.47 7.36 -5.80
CA ILE A 66 10.55 7.05 -6.90
C ILE A 66 9.10 7.27 -6.47
N THR A 67 8.72 6.71 -5.33
CA THR A 67 7.35 6.82 -4.79
C THR A 67 7.02 8.27 -4.45
N PHE A 68 7.96 9.02 -3.87
CA PHE A 68 7.78 10.43 -3.52
C PHE A 68 7.55 11.30 -4.76
N LEU A 69 8.35 11.14 -5.81
CA LEU A 69 8.18 11.87 -7.07
C LEU A 69 6.84 11.54 -7.74
N THR A 70 6.42 10.28 -7.71
CA THR A 70 5.12 9.85 -8.21
C THR A 70 3.99 10.49 -7.39
N SER A 71 4.11 10.51 -6.08
CA SER A 71 3.15 11.13 -5.17
C SER A 71 2.98 12.64 -5.43
N LEU A 72 4.09 13.36 -5.68
CA LEU A 72 4.03 14.79 -6.05
C LEU A 72 3.25 15.00 -7.35
N SER A 73 3.45 14.13 -8.35
CA SER A 73 2.71 14.21 -9.62
C SER A 73 1.20 13.96 -9.42
N ILE A 74 0.84 12.98 -8.60
CA ILE A 74 -0.56 12.68 -8.26
C ILE A 74 -1.18 13.86 -7.50
N CYS A 75 -0.49 14.42 -6.51
CA CYS A 75 -0.95 15.58 -5.76
C CYS A 75 -1.20 16.80 -6.66
N ALA A 76 -0.31 17.07 -7.61
CA ALA A 76 -0.48 18.18 -8.55
C ALA A 76 -1.76 18.03 -9.39
N ILE A 77 -2.09 16.82 -9.84
CA ILE A 77 -3.32 16.55 -10.61
C ILE A 77 -4.55 16.62 -9.70
N ALA A 78 -4.48 16.05 -8.51
CA ALA A 78 -5.59 15.98 -7.57
C ALA A 78 -5.99 17.35 -6.99
N THR A 79 -5.05 18.30 -6.90
CA THR A 79 -5.34 19.68 -6.45
C THR A 79 -5.95 20.54 -7.54
N ASP A 80 -5.70 20.22 -8.81
CA ASP A 80 -6.28 20.97 -9.94
C ASP A 80 -7.73 20.54 -10.26
N ARG A 81 -8.11 19.30 -9.94
CA ARG A 81 -9.43 18.74 -10.30
C ARG A 81 -10.03 17.91 -9.19
N VAL A 82 -11.36 17.98 -9.06
CA VAL A 82 -12.11 17.09 -8.17
C VAL A 82 -11.99 15.65 -8.69
N VAL A 83 -11.32 14.80 -7.92
CA VAL A 83 -11.16 13.38 -8.24
C VAL A 83 -12.42 12.64 -7.78
N LYS A 84 -13.09 11.96 -8.73
CA LYS A 84 -14.23 11.07 -8.46
C LYS A 84 -13.75 9.64 -8.26
N ALA A 85 -14.68 8.74 -7.95
CA ALA A 85 -14.41 7.30 -7.86
C ALA A 85 -13.64 6.78 -9.08
N GLY A 86 -12.60 5.96 -8.85
CA GLY A 86 -11.71 5.44 -9.89
C GLY A 86 -10.24 5.84 -9.72
N GLY A 87 -9.91 6.70 -8.75
CA GLY A 87 -8.53 7.05 -8.38
C GLY A 87 -7.66 7.45 -9.58
N ALA A 88 -6.50 6.82 -9.72
CA ALA A 88 -5.55 7.12 -10.80
C ALA A 88 -6.11 6.92 -12.21
N TYR A 89 -6.96 5.90 -12.43
CA TYR A 89 -7.64 5.71 -13.70
C TYR A 89 -8.47 6.94 -14.09
N TYR A 90 -9.25 7.47 -13.13
CA TYR A 90 -10.07 8.66 -13.37
C TYR A 90 -9.20 9.88 -13.70
N MET A 91 -8.14 10.12 -12.93
CA MET A 91 -7.22 11.25 -13.14
C MET A 91 -6.57 11.19 -14.52
N ILE A 92 -6.03 10.02 -14.91
CA ILE A 92 -5.35 9.82 -16.19
C ILE A 92 -6.34 9.94 -17.35
N SER A 93 -7.52 9.33 -17.26
CA SER A 93 -8.55 9.41 -18.31
C SER A 93 -9.01 10.85 -18.56
N ARG A 94 -9.09 11.67 -17.52
CA ARG A 94 -9.51 13.08 -17.64
C ARG A 94 -8.40 14.00 -18.10
N SER A 95 -7.14 13.67 -17.84
CA SER A 95 -5.99 14.50 -18.20
C SER A 95 -5.43 14.14 -19.59
N LEU A 96 -5.35 12.86 -19.91
CA LEU A 96 -4.66 12.35 -21.12
C LEU A 96 -5.60 11.63 -22.10
N GLY A 97 -6.90 11.57 -21.81
CA GLY A 97 -7.90 10.92 -22.66
C GLY A 97 -8.24 9.48 -22.24
N ILE A 98 -9.37 9.00 -22.74
CA ILE A 98 -9.95 7.70 -22.35
C ILE A 98 -9.10 6.51 -22.83
N GLU A 99 -8.41 6.65 -23.95
CA GLU A 99 -7.55 5.61 -24.51
C GLU A 99 -6.36 5.35 -23.59
N THR A 100 -5.66 6.41 -23.16
CA THR A 100 -4.55 6.33 -22.21
C THR A 100 -5.03 5.84 -20.84
N GLY A 101 -6.19 6.31 -20.40
CA GLY A 101 -6.82 5.82 -19.17
C GLY A 101 -7.12 4.34 -19.21
N GLY A 102 -7.65 3.81 -20.31
CA GLY A 102 -7.90 2.39 -20.50
C GLY A 102 -6.62 1.56 -20.52
N ALA A 103 -5.58 2.04 -21.20
CA ALA A 103 -4.28 1.37 -21.24
C ALA A 103 -3.62 1.22 -19.86
N VAL A 104 -3.86 2.17 -18.94
CA VAL A 104 -3.36 2.12 -17.55
C VAL A 104 -4.34 1.38 -16.64
N GLY A 105 -5.63 1.53 -16.84
CA GLY A 105 -6.67 0.97 -15.97
C GLY A 105 -6.67 -0.56 -15.95
N ILE A 106 -6.46 -1.20 -17.10
CA ILE A 106 -6.42 -2.67 -17.18
C ILE A 106 -5.23 -3.25 -16.40
N PRO A 107 -3.96 -2.81 -16.61
CA PRO A 107 -2.85 -3.26 -15.79
C PRO A 107 -3.03 -2.93 -14.29
N LEU A 108 -3.60 -1.77 -13.97
CA LEU A 108 -3.87 -1.38 -12.59
C LEU A 108 -4.84 -2.34 -11.90
N TYR A 109 -5.91 -2.76 -12.58
CA TYR A 109 -6.84 -3.75 -12.05
C TYR A 109 -6.14 -5.09 -11.73
N PHE A 110 -5.35 -5.60 -12.68
CA PHE A 110 -4.59 -6.83 -12.44
C PHE A 110 -3.54 -6.69 -11.34
N ALA A 111 -2.85 -5.55 -11.28
CA ALA A 111 -1.89 -5.27 -10.22
C ALA A 111 -2.55 -5.29 -8.84
N GLN A 112 -3.72 -4.68 -8.68
CA GLN A 112 -4.46 -4.70 -7.42
C GLN A 112 -4.95 -6.11 -7.06
N ALA A 113 -5.46 -6.88 -8.01
CA ALA A 113 -5.89 -8.25 -7.79
C ALA A 113 -4.72 -9.17 -7.35
N ILE A 114 -3.57 -9.05 -8.02
CA ILE A 114 -2.35 -9.80 -7.66
C ILE A 114 -1.82 -9.36 -6.30
N SER A 115 -1.91 -8.08 -5.96
CA SER A 115 -1.49 -7.56 -4.65
C SER A 115 -2.30 -8.16 -3.50
N VAL A 116 -3.62 -8.36 -3.68
CA VAL A 116 -4.45 -9.04 -2.67
C VAL A 116 -3.95 -10.48 -2.44
N ALA A 117 -3.63 -11.22 -3.51
CA ALA A 117 -3.06 -12.56 -3.39
C ALA A 117 -1.71 -12.54 -2.66
N LEU A 118 -0.84 -11.57 -2.98
CA LEU A 118 0.46 -11.41 -2.33
C LEU A 118 0.31 -11.16 -0.82
N TYR A 119 -0.61 -10.29 -0.41
CA TYR A 119 -0.84 -9.99 1.00
C TYR A 119 -1.47 -11.15 1.77
N THR A 120 -2.40 -11.89 1.17
CA THR A 120 -3.02 -13.05 1.82
C THR A 120 -2.03 -14.21 1.96
N ILE A 121 -1.16 -14.45 0.98
CA ILE A 121 -0.09 -15.45 1.07
C ILE A 121 0.94 -15.03 2.11
N GLY A 122 1.38 -13.77 2.10
CA GLY A 122 2.35 -13.26 3.08
C GLY A 122 1.82 -13.30 4.51
N PHE A 123 0.54 -13.03 4.71
CA PHE A 123 -0.10 -13.22 6.02
C PHE A 123 -0.10 -14.70 6.45
N ALA A 124 -0.44 -15.61 5.53
CA ALA A 124 -0.38 -17.04 5.80
C ALA A 124 1.05 -17.53 6.09
N GLU A 125 2.06 -17.00 5.37
CA GLU A 125 3.49 -17.24 5.63
C GLU A 125 3.88 -16.82 7.05
N SER A 126 3.47 -15.63 7.48
CA SER A 126 3.71 -15.12 8.83
C SER A 126 3.08 -15.99 9.91
N LEU A 127 1.84 -16.47 9.68
CA LEU A 127 1.17 -17.40 10.60
C LEU A 127 1.88 -18.75 10.69
N THR A 128 2.33 -19.30 9.57
CA THR A 128 3.04 -20.59 9.57
C THR A 128 4.44 -20.51 10.19
N LEU A 129 5.10 -19.36 10.14
CA LEU A 129 6.33 -19.11 10.86
C LEU A 129 6.11 -19.10 12.39
N THR A 130 4.98 -18.58 12.83
CA THR A 130 4.63 -18.53 14.27
C THR A 130 4.06 -19.87 14.75
N PHE A 131 3.27 -20.56 13.91
CA PHE A 131 2.61 -21.82 14.21
C PHE A 131 2.99 -22.88 13.15
N PRO A 132 4.10 -23.61 13.33
CA PRO A 132 4.63 -24.53 12.32
C PRO A 132 3.70 -25.70 11.92
N ASN A 133 2.69 -25.96 12.72
CA ASN A 133 1.69 -27.03 12.45
C ASN A 133 0.64 -26.64 11.39
N LEU A 134 0.61 -25.36 10.98
CA LEU A 134 -0.34 -24.89 9.98
C LEU A 134 0.16 -25.19 8.56
N ASN A 135 -0.76 -25.60 7.70
CA ASN A 135 -0.47 -25.78 6.28
C ASN A 135 -0.61 -24.43 5.56
N LEU A 136 0.48 -23.95 4.95
CA LEU A 136 0.53 -22.67 4.25
C LEU A 136 -0.60 -22.49 3.22
N ARG A 137 -0.85 -23.51 2.40
CA ARG A 137 -1.88 -23.43 1.34
C ARG A 137 -3.29 -23.33 1.91
N LEU A 138 -3.61 -24.16 2.91
CA LEU A 138 -4.92 -24.12 3.56
C LEU A 138 -5.14 -22.79 4.28
N THR A 139 -4.13 -22.30 4.99
CA THR A 139 -4.18 -21.01 5.70
C THR A 139 -4.40 -19.86 4.70
N ALA A 140 -3.69 -19.84 3.58
CA ALA A 140 -3.87 -18.82 2.54
C ALA A 140 -5.28 -18.85 1.92
N ILE A 141 -5.81 -20.04 1.62
CA ILE A 141 -7.16 -20.19 1.06
C ILE A 141 -8.22 -19.71 2.07
N ILE A 142 -8.13 -20.15 3.33
CA ILE A 142 -9.06 -19.74 4.38
C ILE A 142 -9.00 -18.23 4.58
N THR A 143 -7.81 -17.64 4.64
CA THR A 143 -7.63 -16.19 4.77
C THR A 143 -8.26 -15.44 3.61
N THR A 144 -8.05 -15.91 2.37
CA THR A 144 -8.63 -15.29 1.18
C THR A 144 -10.15 -15.32 1.22
N ILE A 145 -10.76 -16.44 1.61
CA ILE A 145 -12.22 -16.58 1.74
C ILE A 145 -12.75 -15.64 2.83
N LEU A 146 -12.10 -15.58 3.99
CA LEU A 146 -12.50 -14.70 5.09
C LEU A 146 -12.45 -13.22 4.70
N VAL A 147 -11.36 -12.81 4.02
CA VAL A 147 -11.21 -11.42 3.52
C VAL A 147 -12.27 -11.11 2.47
N ALA A 148 -12.57 -12.04 1.55
CA ALA A 148 -13.61 -11.86 0.54
C ALA A 148 -14.99 -11.70 1.18
N ILE A 149 -15.34 -12.53 2.17
CA ILE A 149 -16.60 -12.44 2.92
C ILE A 149 -16.67 -11.08 3.63
N LEU A 150 -15.61 -10.66 4.30
CA LEU A 150 -15.56 -9.37 5.00
C LEU A 150 -15.75 -8.20 4.04
N ALA A 151 -15.09 -8.24 2.88
CA ALA A 151 -15.20 -7.20 1.86
C ALA A 151 -16.62 -7.08 1.30
N ILE A 152 -17.31 -8.21 1.11
CA ILE A 152 -18.70 -8.23 0.64
C ILE A 152 -19.66 -7.79 1.74
N ALA A 153 -19.41 -8.19 3.00
CA ALA A 153 -20.33 -7.95 4.11
C ALA A 153 -20.37 -6.47 4.53
N SER A 154 -19.23 -5.79 4.66
CA SER A 154 -19.21 -4.39 5.06
C SER A 154 -17.85 -3.70 4.89
N ALA A 155 -17.79 -2.72 4.01
CA ALA A 155 -16.64 -1.82 3.90
C ALA A 155 -16.39 -1.03 5.21
N GLN A 156 -17.45 -0.66 5.95
CA GLN A 156 -17.31 0.10 7.20
C GLN A 156 -16.58 -0.69 8.30
N ILE A 157 -16.80 -1.99 8.38
CA ILE A 157 -16.10 -2.86 9.34
C ILE A 157 -14.60 -2.94 8.97
N ALA A 158 -14.30 -3.10 7.68
CA ALA A 158 -12.92 -3.11 7.20
C ALA A 158 -12.18 -1.80 7.54
N ILE A 159 -12.82 -0.65 7.35
CA ILE A 159 -12.24 0.67 7.69
C ILE A 159 -11.99 0.80 9.20
N LYS A 160 -12.94 0.37 10.04
CA LYS A 160 -12.73 0.40 11.51
C LYS A 160 -11.61 -0.54 11.96
N ALA A 161 -11.47 -1.71 11.33
CA ALA A 161 -10.40 -2.65 11.61
C ALA A 161 -9.01 -2.07 11.30
N GLN A 162 -8.89 -1.17 10.31
CA GLN A 162 -7.63 -0.50 9.98
C GLN A 162 -7.01 0.27 11.16
N TYR A 163 -7.82 0.91 11.99
CA TYR A 163 -7.31 1.64 13.16
C TYR A 163 -6.71 0.70 14.21
N PHE A 164 -7.32 -0.47 14.40
CA PHE A 164 -6.79 -1.49 15.30
C PHE A 164 -5.46 -2.06 14.78
N ILE A 165 -5.40 -2.35 13.49
CA ILE A 165 -4.18 -2.84 12.83
C ILE A 165 -3.08 -1.78 12.90
N MET A 166 -3.40 -0.51 12.68
CA MET A 166 -2.44 0.61 12.80
C MET A 166 -1.87 0.71 14.22
N ALA A 167 -2.70 0.55 15.25
CA ALA A 167 -2.24 0.54 16.63
C ALA A 167 -1.29 -0.65 16.91
N ALA A 168 -1.61 -1.84 16.38
CA ALA A 168 -0.74 -3.02 16.50
C ALA A 168 0.60 -2.82 15.79
N ILE A 169 0.62 -2.20 14.61
CA ILE A 169 1.85 -1.85 13.87
C ILE A 169 2.67 -0.83 14.68
N ALA A 170 2.05 0.22 15.21
CA ALA A 170 2.76 1.21 16.03
C ALA A 170 3.39 0.56 17.26
N LEU A 171 2.67 -0.33 17.95
CA LEU A 171 3.21 -1.09 19.08
C LEU A 171 4.37 -1.99 18.65
N SER A 172 4.27 -2.68 17.52
CA SER A 172 5.35 -3.51 16.97
C SER A 172 6.62 -2.69 16.69
N LEU A 173 6.47 -1.48 16.11
CA LEU A 173 7.60 -0.58 15.85
C LEU A 173 8.24 -0.07 17.15
N ILE A 174 7.43 0.23 18.17
CA ILE A 174 7.93 0.60 19.50
C ILE A 174 8.73 -0.57 20.09
N CYS A 175 8.20 -1.79 20.04
CA CYS A 175 8.91 -2.98 20.50
C CYS A 175 10.23 -3.21 19.74
N LEU A 176 10.26 -2.91 18.44
CA LEU A 176 11.49 -3.02 17.64
C LEU A 176 12.56 -2.02 18.09
N VAL A 177 12.18 -0.77 18.39
CA VAL A 177 13.11 0.29 18.83
C VAL A 177 13.65 0.01 20.25
N PHE A 178 12.80 -0.47 21.16
CA PHE A 178 13.17 -0.73 22.56
C PHE A 178 13.60 -2.18 22.80
N GLY A 179 13.54 -3.04 21.79
CA GLY A 179 13.95 -4.43 21.88
C GLY A 179 15.47 -4.58 21.98
N SER A 180 15.90 -5.66 22.60
CA SER A 180 17.31 -6.06 22.63
C SER A 180 17.57 -7.12 21.56
N PRO A 181 18.78 -7.18 20.98
CA PRO A 181 19.14 -8.25 20.06
C PRO A 181 19.07 -9.61 20.75
N VAL A 182 18.54 -10.61 20.05
CA VAL A 182 18.40 -11.98 20.57
C VAL A 182 19.78 -12.61 20.81
N ASP A 183 20.75 -12.28 19.96
CA ASP A 183 22.14 -12.72 20.12
C ASP A 183 23.05 -11.50 20.28
N PRO A 184 23.62 -11.29 21.47
CA PRO A 184 24.51 -10.16 21.78
C PRO A 184 25.80 -10.15 20.96
N ASN A 185 26.18 -11.29 20.38
CA ASN A 185 27.40 -11.43 19.57
C ASN A 185 27.20 -11.18 18.10
N THR A 186 25.96 -10.87 17.66
CA THR A 186 25.69 -10.56 16.28
C THR A 186 26.35 -9.22 15.91
N GLN A 187 27.43 -9.27 15.16
CA GLN A 187 28.07 -8.08 14.62
C GLN A 187 27.25 -7.58 13.43
N ILE A 188 26.85 -6.31 13.49
CA ILE A 188 26.19 -5.64 12.36
C ILE A 188 27.26 -5.36 11.31
N GLU A 189 27.33 -6.17 10.26
CA GLU A 189 28.19 -5.92 9.13
C GLU A 189 27.64 -4.78 8.29
N LEU A 190 28.25 -3.60 8.40
CA LEU A 190 27.84 -2.40 7.67
C LEU A 190 27.96 -2.58 6.15
N TRP A 191 28.92 -3.32 5.70
CA TRP A 191 29.25 -3.51 4.26
C TRP A 191 28.90 -4.91 3.73
N GLY A 192 28.32 -5.77 4.56
CA GLY A 192 27.85 -7.11 4.23
C GLY A 192 28.93 -8.03 3.66
N ALA A 193 29.43 -8.97 4.47
CA ALA A 193 30.01 -10.16 3.89
C ALA A 193 28.92 -10.82 3.05
N LYS A 194 29.06 -10.74 1.71
CA LYS A 194 28.07 -11.36 0.81
C LYS A 194 28.06 -12.86 1.13
N PRO A 195 26.93 -13.43 1.56
CA PRO A 195 26.80 -14.88 1.61
C PRO A 195 27.21 -15.45 0.24
N GLN A 196 27.81 -16.62 0.21
CA GLN A 196 28.25 -17.25 -1.04
C GLN A 196 27.14 -17.33 -2.13
N ASN A 197 25.87 -17.20 -1.73
CA ASN A 197 24.67 -17.21 -2.59
C ASN A 197 23.83 -15.93 -2.43
N SER A 198 24.45 -14.75 -2.32
CA SER A 198 23.69 -13.51 -2.26
C SER A 198 23.06 -13.16 -3.61
N GLU A 199 21.80 -12.76 -3.57
CA GLU A 199 21.08 -12.31 -4.75
C GLU A 199 21.66 -10.99 -5.29
N PRO A 200 21.60 -10.76 -6.62
CA PRO A 200 22.03 -9.50 -7.22
C PRO A 200 21.25 -8.30 -6.66
N PHE A 201 21.90 -7.16 -6.55
CA PHE A 201 21.31 -5.91 -6.03
C PHE A 201 19.93 -5.58 -6.66
N TRP A 202 19.80 -5.71 -7.96
CA TRP A 202 18.56 -5.40 -8.68
C TRP A 202 17.44 -6.41 -8.39
N THR A 203 17.76 -7.66 -8.13
CA THR A 203 16.79 -8.67 -7.70
C THR A 203 16.26 -8.30 -6.30
N VAL A 204 17.16 -7.94 -5.39
CA VAL A 204 16.79 -7.52 -4.04
C VAL A 204 15.96 -6.23 -4.07
N PHE A 205 16.33 -5.26 -4.92
CA PHE A 205 15.54 -4.06 -5.15
C PHE A 205 14.13 -4.39 -5.64
N ALA A 206 13.99 -5.28 -6.64
CA ALA A 206 12.69 -5.68 -7.19
C ALA A 206 11.79 -6.38 -6.16
N VAL A 207 12.37 -7.15 -5.24
CA VAL A 207 11.63 -7.81 -4.14
C VAL A 207 11.21 -6.80 -3.07
N PHE A 208 12.03 -5.78 -2.80
CA PHE A 208 11.72 -4.76 -1.80
C PHE A 208 10.76 -3.68 -2.33
N PHE A 209 10.87 -3.30 -3.59
CA PHE A 209 10.14 -2.16 -4.17
C PHE A 209 8.63 -2.17 -3.89
N PRO A 210 7.92 -3.33 -3.96
CA PRO A 210 6.51 -3.38 -3.59
C PRO A 210 6.19 -2.94 -2.15
N ALA A 211 7.16 -2.99 -1.23
CA ALA A 211 6.95 -2.54 0.16
C ALA A 211 6.72 -1.03 0.29
N VAL A 212 7.20 -0.22 -0.65
CA VAL A 212 7.04 1.24 -0.66
C VAL A 212 6.01 1.73 -1.68
N THR A 213 5.36 0.81 -2.40
CA THR A 213 4.21 1.10 -3.28
C THR A 213 2.92 1.07 -2.47
N GLY A 214 1.83 1.64 -2.97
CA GLY A 214 0.55 1.63 -2.26
C GLY A 214 0.00 3.02 -1.99
N ILE A 215 0.64 4.06 -2.51
CA ILE A 215 0.17 5.46 -2.44
C ILE A 215 -1.21 5.66 -3.08
N MET A 216 -1.69 4.68 -3.85
CA MET A 216 -3.00 4.70 -4.51
C MET A 216 -4.04 3.81 -3.81
N ALA A 217 -3.75 3.34 -2.60
CA ALA A 217 -4.67 2.53 -1.80
C ALA A 217 -5.69 3.37 -1.01
N GLY A 218 -5.45 4.68 -0.89
CA GLY A 218 -6.31 5.63 -0.20
C GLY A 218 -7.23 6.41 -1.13
#